data_a8e41aebd69a755f1e5770766bfe66ec
#
_entry.id   a8e41aebd69a755f1e5770766bfe66ec
#
_cell.length_a   1.000
_cell.length_b   1.000
_cell.length_c   1.000
_cell.angle_alpha   90.00
_cell.angle_beta   90.00
_cell.angle_gamma   90.00
#
_symmetry.space_group_name_H-M   'P 1'
#
loop_
_entity.id
_entity.type
_entity.pdbx_description
1 polymer ?
#
loop_
_entity_poly.entity_id
_entity_poly.type
_entity_poly.pdbx_seq_one_letter_code
_entity_poly.pdbx_strand_id
1 'polypeptide(L)'
;KYAQNILAIYYKSEFQPEFEFEDAKRFCAQHEIPLKILHGSVLKDNTIIENPKNRCYYCKQRIFSAIQKEALAQGFSVLLDGTNASDEADDRPGMLALKELHVLSPLRLCGLTKQDIRMLSKEAGLFTWDKPSYACLATRIPTGMKITGELLHAIESCENILFSMGFSDFRVRV
;
A
#
# COMPACT_ATOMS: atom_id res chain seq x y z
N LYS A 1 -7.53 -8.04 -19.10
CA LYS A 1 -7.72 -8.94 -20.25
C LYS A 1 -8.17 -10.36 -19.84
N TYR A 2 -7.70 -10.86 -18.69
CA TYR A 2 -7.84 -12.27 -18.31
C TYR A 2 -8.83 -12.52 -17.15
N ALA A 3 -9.26 -11.49 -16.43
CA ALA A 3 -10.26 -11.60 -15.38
C ALA A 3 -11.53 -10.85 -15.81
N GLN A 4 -12.65 -11.57 -15.86
CA GLN A 4 -13.96 -10.98 -16.20
C GLN A 4 -14.64 -10.32 -15.01
N ASN A 5 -14.21 -10.63 -13.79
CA ASN A 5 -14.81 -10.12 -12.57
C ASN A 5 -13.70 -9.72 -11.59
N ILE A 6 -13.33 -8.45 -11.59
CA ILE A 6 -12.34 -7.88 -10.70
C ILE A 6 -12.88 -6.59 -10.07
N LEU A 7 -12.46 -6.32 -8.85
CA LEU A 7 -12.70 -5.07 -8.14
C LEU A 7 -11.40 -4.65 -7.46
N ALA A 8 -10.90 -3.47 -7.78
CA ALA A 8 -9.84 -2.85 -7.00
C ALA A 8 -10.45 -2.20 -5.76
N ILE A 9 -9.84 -2.43 -4.60
CA ILE A 9 -10.24 -1.76 -3.36
C ILE A 9 -9.03 -1.00 -2.82
N TYR A 10 -9.18 0.31 -2.67
CA TYR A 10 -8.18 1.17 -2.07
C TYR A 10 -8.63 1.62 -0.68
N TYR A 11 -7.79 1.40 0.33
CA TYR A 11 -8.03 1.89 1.68
C TYR A 11 -7.22 3.17 1.91
N LYS A 12 -7.87 4.32 1.90
CA LYS A 12 -7.25 5.63 2.16
C LYS A 12 -7.28 5.90 3.66
N SER A 13 -6.11 6.06 4.24
CA SER A 13 -5.91 6.55 5.60
C SER A 13 -4.81 7.61 5.62
N GLU A 14 -4.46 8.09 6.80
CA GLU A 14 -3.40 9.09 6.98
C GLU A 14 -1.99 8.55 6.64
N PHE A 15 -1.83 7.24 6.49
CA PHE A 15 -0.54 6.62 6.16
C PHE A 15 -0.24 6.58 4.67
N GLN A 16 -1.26 6.67 3.80
CA GLN A 16 -1.08 6.70 2.35
C GLN A 16 -1.01 8.15 1.87
N PRO A 17 0.10 8.58 1.22
CA PRO A 17 0.20 9.92 0.67
C PRO A 17 -0.81 10.15 -0.45
N GLU A 18 -1.12 11.41 -0.70
CA GLU A 18 -2.14 11.77 -1.68
C GLU A 18 -1.76 11.34 -3.10
N PHE A 19 -0.49 11.49 -3.49
CA PHE A 19 -0.07 11.13 -4.85
C PHE A 19 -0.24 9.62 -5.16
N GLU A 20 -0.05 8.74 -4.16
CA GLU A 20 -0.29 7.29 -4.35
C GLU A 20 -1.79 7.00 -4.53
N PHE A 21 -2.64 7.76 -3.87
CA PHE A 21 -4.08 7.65 -4.03
C PHE A 21 -4.53 8.13 -5.42
N GLU A 22 -4.00 9.26 -5.89
CA GLU A 22 -4.29 9.78 -7.23
C GLU A 22 -3.77 8.84 -8.33
N ASP A 23 -2.57 8.26 -8.16
CA ASP A 23 -2.03 7.27 -9.09
C ASP A 23 -2.91 6.01 -9.15
N ALA A 24 -3.43 5.54 -8.02
CA ALA A 24 -4.35 4.39 -8.01
C ALA A 24 -5.66 4.69 -8.75
N LYS A 25 -6.23 5.87 -8.56
CA LYS A 25 -7.43 6.32 -9.30
C LYS A 25 -7.16 6.41 -10.80
N ARG A 26 -6.04 7.05 -11.16
CA ARG A 26 -5.61 7.19 -12.56
C ARG A 26 -5.41 5.83 -13.22
N PHE A 27 -4.72 4.92 -12.55
CA PHE A 27 -4.46 3.57 -13.05
C PHE A 27 -5.77 2.82 -13.32
N CYS A 28 -6.67 2.80 -12.35
CA CYS A 28 -7.95 2.13 -12.49
C CYS A 28 -8.81 2.73 -13.61
N ALA A 29 -8.84 4.06 -13.72
CA ALA A 29 -9.58 4.74 -14.78
C ALA A 29 -9.00 4.45 -16.18
N GLN A 30 -7.67 4.47 -16.36
CA GLN A 30 -7.01 4.17 -17.63
C GLN A 30 -7.22 2.73 -18.11
N HIS A 31 -7.41 1.81 -17.18
CA HIS A 31 -7.57 0.38 -17.49
C HIS A 31 -8.99 -0.14 -17.29
N GLU A 32 -9.95 0.77 -17.11
CA GLU A 32 -11.38 0.43 -16.92
C GLU A 32 -11.62 -0.57 -15.78
N ILE A 33 -10.82 -0.47 -14.70
CA ILE A 33 -10.93 -1.32 -13.53
C ILE A 33 -11.88 -0.66 -12.52
N PRO A 34 -12.98 -1.31 -12.12
CA PRO A 34 -13.83 -0.79 -11.05
C PRO A 34 -13.02 -0.57 -9.78
N LEU A 35 -13.10 0.64 -9.20
CA LEU A 35 -12.38 1.01 -7.99
C LEU A 35 -13.36 1.37 -6.88
N LYS A 36 -13.28 0.66 -5.77
CA LYS A 36 -13.94 1.02 -4.51
C LYS A 36 -12.95 1.68 -3.57
N ILE A 37 -13.29 2.84 -3.06
CA ILE A 37 -12.47 3.56 -2.09
C ILE A 37 -13.09 3.41 -0.72
N LEU A 38 -12.30 2.95 0.25
CA LEU A 38 -12.63 2.91 1.66
C LEU A 38 -11.86 4.00 2.38
N HIS A 39 -12.55 4.86 3.09
CA HIS A 39 -11.93 5.85 3.96
C HIS A 39 -11.92 5.36 5.40
N GLY A 40 -10.77 5.42 6.06
CA GLY A 40 -10.65 5.07 7.45
C GLY A 40 -9.47 5.76 8.12
N SER A 41 -9.53 5.87 9.44
CA SER A 41 -8.46 6.47 10.22
C SER A 41 -7.70 5.40 11.00
N VAL A 42 -6.40 5.34 10.83
CA VAL A 42 -5.48 4.51 11.64
C VAL A 42 -5.04 5.25 12.90
N LEU A 43 -5.22 6.57 12.96
CA LEU A 43 -4.90 7.39 14.14
C LEU A 43 -5.85 7.17 15.31
N LYS A 44 -6.97 6.49 15.08
CA LYS A 44 -7.93 6.10 16.15
C LYS A 44 -7.54 4.81 16.88
N ASP A 45 -6.46 4.15 16.45
CA ASP A 45 -5.99 2.90 17.03
C ASP A 45 -4.69 3.13 17.82
N ASN A 46 -4.81 3.08 19.14
CA ASN A 46 -3.69 3.34 20.06
C ASN A 46 -2.52 2.37 19.79
N THR A 47 -2.80 1.11 19.47
CA THR A 47 -1.74 0.13 19.19
C THR A 47 -0.91 0.53 17.96
N ILE A 48 -1.55 1.13 16.96
CA ILE A 48 -0.87 1.58 15.74
C ILE A 48 -0.09 2.88 15.99
N ILE A 49 -0.70 3.86 16.69
CA ILE A 49 -0.07 5.17 16.90
C ILE A 49 1.11 5.15 17.86
N GLU A 50 1.15 4.22 18.82
CA GLU A 50 2.33 4.01 19.68
C GLU A 50 3.55 3.46 18.91
N ASN A 51 3.39 3.13 17.63
CA ASN A 51 4.44 2.79 16.68
C ASN A 51 5.39 1.67 17.16
N PRO A 52 4.87 0.51 17.63
CA PRO A 52 5.71 -0.62 18.02
C PRO A 52 6.42 -1.25 16.81
N LYS A 53 7.44 -2.08 17.06
CA LYS A 53 8.18 -2.80 16.00
C LYS A 53 7.24 -3.59 15.06
N ASN A 54 6.18 -4.15 15.59
CA ASN A 54 5.19 -4.91 14.84
C ASN A 54 3.96 -4.06 14.40
N ARG A 55 4.07 -2.72 14.37
CA ARG A 55 3.00 -1.83 13.90
C ARG A 55 2.40 -2.27 12.56
N CYS A 56 3.24 -2.73 11.61
CA CYS A 56 2.77 -3.14 10.30
C CYS A 56 1.81 -4.33 10.34
N TYR A 57 1.94 -5.21 11.34
CA TYR A 57 0.99 -6.29 11.57
C TYR A 57 -0.40 -5.73 11.93
N TYR A 58 -0.50 -4.90 12.95
CA TYR A 58 -1.77 -4.32 13.39
C TYR A 58 -2.41 -3.45 12.30
N CYS A 59 -1.60 -2.65 11.62
CA CYS A 59 -2.06 -1.82 10.53
C CYS A 59 -2.65 -2.66 9.38
N LYS A 60 -1.95 -3.72 8.94
CA LYS A 60 -2.46 -4.62 7.90
C LYS A 60 -3.68 -5.40 8.35
N GLN A 61 -3.71 -5.92 9.57
CA GLN A 61 -4.90 -6.58 10.12
C GLN A 61 -6.14 -5.67 10.03
N ARG A 62 -6.02 -4.42 10.46
CA ARG A 62 -7.11 -3.45 10.40
C ARG A 62 -7.55 -3.15 8.96
N ILE A 63 -6.60 -2.82 8.10
CA ILE A 63 -6.87 -2.42 6.72
C ILE A 63 -7.47 -3.58 5.92
N PHE A 64 -6.83 -4.75 5.94
CA PHE A 64 -7.27 -5.89 5.16
C PHE A 64 -8.55 -6.53 5.69
N SER A 65 -8.84 -6.46 7.00
CA SER A 65 -10.14 -6.85 7.53
C SER A 65 -11.27 -5.96 6.99
N ALA A 66 -11.03 -4.65 6.89
CA ALA A 66 -12.01 -3.73 6.29
C ALA A 66 -12.19 -4.00 4.79
N ILE A 67 -11.11 -4.24 4.05
CA ILE A 67 -11.13 -4.60 2.63
C ILE A 67 -11.88 -5.92 2.43
N GLN A 68 -11.60 -6.94 3.24
CA GLN A 68 -12.26 -8.25 3.17
C GLN A 68 -13.77 -8.14 3.39
N LYS A 69 -14.18 -7.37 4.40
CA LYS A 69 -15.60 -7.12 4.66
C LYS A 69 -16.29 -6.48 3.47
N GLU A 70 -15.68 -5.47 2.86
CA GLU A 70 -16.24 -4.82 1.67
C GLU A 70 -16.24 -5.75 0.46
N ALA A 71 -15.14 -6.49 0.22
CA ALA A 71 -15.06 -7.45 -0.88
C ALA A 71 -16.16 -8.50 -0.80
N LEU A 72 -16.40 -9.07 0.38
CA LEU A 72 -17.50 -10.03 0.61
C LEU A 72 -18.87 -9.40 0.35
N ALA A 73 -19.10 -8.16 0.78
CA ALA A 73 -20.35 -7.43 0.52
C ALA A 73 -20.59 -7.19 -0.98
N GLN A 74 -19.51 -7.12 -1.78
CA GLN A 74 -19.54 -6.97 -3.24
C GLN A 74 -19.52 -8.33 -3.97
N GLY A 75 -19.58 -9.46 -3.25
CA GLY A 75 -19.59 -10.80 -3.83
C GLY A 75 -18.23 -11.39 -4.18
N PHE A 76 -17.12 -10.78 -3.70
CA PHE A 76 -15.77 -11.28 -3.92
C PHE A 76 -15.27 -12.03 -2.69
N SER A 77 -14.81 -13.27 -2.88
CA SER A 77 -14.30 -14.14 -1.81
C SER A 77 -12.77 -14.25 -1.80
N VAL A 78 -12.09 -13.80 -2.84
CA VAL A 78 -10.63 -13.90 -2.99
C VAL A 78 -10.02 -12.52 -2.94
N LEU A 79 -9.05 -12.32 -2.04
CA LEU A 79 -8.25 -11.11 -1.96
C LEU A 79 -6.85 -11.36 -2.51
N LEU A 80 -6.39 -10.42 -3.33
CA LEU A 80 -5.05 -10.43 -3.90
C LEU A 80 -4.30 -9.17 -3.47
N ASP A 81 -2.97 -9.31 -3.29
CA ASP A 81 -2.09 -8.16 -3.09
C ASP A 81 -0.91 -8.17 -4.07
N GLY A 82 -0.14 -7.07 -4.11
CA GLY A 82 1.00 -6.87 -4.97
C GLY A 82 2.35 -7.33 -4.38
N THR A 83 2.36 -8.12 -3.33
CA THR A 83 3.60 -8.67 -2.76
C THR A 83 4.32 -9.54 -3.78
N ASN A 84 5.61 -9.35 -3.96
CA ASN A 84 6.44 -10.01 -4.97
C ASN A 84 7.57 -10.84 -4.36
N ALA A 85 8.34 -11.56 -5.19
CA ALA A 85 9.39 -12.46 -4.74
C ALA A 85 10.61 -11.75 -4.11
N SER A 86 10.81 -10.44 -4.40
CA SER A 86 11.87 -9.64 -3.78
C SER A 86 11.50 -9.13 -2.38
N ASP A 87 10.24 -9.27 -1.95
CA ASP A 87 9.84 -8.89 -0.60
C ASP A 87 10.28 -9.98 0.38
N GLU A 88 11.17 -9.64 1.29
CA GLU A 88 11.56 -10.53 2.38
C GLU A 88 10.33 -10.85 3.23
N ALA A 89 9.95 -12.13 3.30
CA ALA A 89 8.65 -12.51 3.86
C ALA A 89 8.71 -13.02 5.28
N ASP A 90 9.76 -13.75 5.60
CA ASP A 90 9.69 -14.66 6.75
C ASP A 90 9.75 -13.94 8.10
N ASP A 91 10.34 -12.73 8.15
CA ASP A 91 10.47 -11.94 9.38
C ASP A 91 9.68 -10.63 9.43
N ARG A 92 8.83 -10.34 8.42
CA ARG A 92 8.06 -9.08 8.41
C ARG A 92 6.69 -9.26 9.08
N PRO A 93 6.42 -8.55 10.19
CA PRO A 93 5.14 -8.64 10.90
C PRO A 93 3.91 -8.48 10.00
N GLY A 94 4.01 -7.63 8.98
CA GLY A 94 2.91 -7.42 8.03
C GLY A 94 2.59 -8.62 7.14
N MET A 95 3.53 -9.54 6.91
CA MET A 95 3.28 -10.75 6.12
C MET A 95 2.47 -11.77 6.91
N LEU A 96 2.68 -11.84 8.23
CA LEU A 96 1.86 -12.68 9.11
C LEU A 96 0.38 -12.27 9.03
N ALA A 97 0.09 -10.97 9.07
CA ALA A 97 -1.28 -10.47 8.93
C ALA A 97 -1.94 -10.89 7.61
N LEU A 98 -1.23 -10.80 6.48
CA LEU A 98 -1.75 -11.23 5.18
C LEU A 98 -2.05 -12.73 5.14
N LYS A 99 -1.16 -13.54 5.73
CA LYS A 99 -1.34 -14.98 5.82
C LYS A 99 -2.56 -15.37 6.66
N GLU A 100 -2.75 -14.75 7.82
CA GLU A 100 -3.89 -14.98 8.69
C GLU A 100 -5.22 -14.58 8.04
N LEU A 101 -5.21 -13.53 7.22
CA LEU A 101 -6.38 -13.05 6.47
C LEU A 101 -6.55 -13.75 5.11
N HIS A 102 -5.75 -14.79 4.82
CA HIS A 102 -5.80 -15.56 3.58
C HIS A 102 -5.68 -14.70 2.31
N VAL A 103 -4.90 -13.61 2.37
CA VAL A 103 -4.62 -12.77 1.20
C VAL A 103 -3.59 -13.48 0.32
N LEU A 104 -3.89 -13.65 -0.95
CA LEU A 104 -2.98 -14.28 -1.90
C LEU A 104 -2.06 -13.25 -2.55
N SER A 105 -0.81 -13.62 -2.76
CA SER A 105 0.22 -12.80 -3.42
C SER A 105 0.65 -13.46 -4.75
N PRO A 106 -0.12 -13.31 -5.85
CA PRO A 106 0.12 -14.05 -7.09
C PRO A 106 1.51 -13.80 -7.69
N LEU A 107 2.00 -12.56 -7.62
CA LEU A 107 3.34 -12.22 -8.14
C LEU A 107 4.43 -12.99 -7.40
N ARG A 108 4.31 -13.10 -6.08
CA ARG A 108 5.21 -13.91 -5.25
C ARG A 108 5.09 -15.40 -5.54
N LEU A 109 3.86 -15.91 -5.64
CA LEU A 109 3.61 -17.33 -5.94
C LEU A 109 4.19 -17.74 -7.30
N CYS A 110 4.21 -16.82 -8.26
CA CYS A 110 4.84 -17.03 -9.58
C CYS A 110 6.35 -16.75 -9.58
N GLY A 111 6.97 -16.45 -8.44
CA GLY A 111 8.40 -16.16 -8.34
C GLY A 111 8.85 -14.84 -8.99
N LEU A 112 7.92 -13.95 -9.32
CA LEU A 112 8.24 -12.69 -9.98
C LEU A 112 8.93 -11.73 -9.02
N THR A 113 10.14 -11.31 -9.40
CA THR A 113 10.90 -10.30 -8.68
C THR A 113 10.41 -8.88 -9.03
N LYS A 114 10.82 -7.90 -8.25
CA LYS A 114 10.52 -6.50 -8.55
C LYS A 114 11.06 -6.06 -9.91
N GLN A 115 12.21 -6.61 -10.32
CA GLN A 115 12.79 -6.32 -11.63
C GLN A 115 11.94 -6.91 -12.76
N ASP A 116 11.47 -8.15 -12.62
CA ASP A 116 10.59 -8.80 -13.60
C ASP A 116 9.27 -8.02 -13.73
N ILE A 117 8.69 -7.60 -12.61
CA ILE A 117 7.45 -6.82 -12.61
C ILE A 117 7.63 -5.49 -13.32
N ARG A 118 8.74 -4.78 -13.10
CA ARG A 118 9.03 -3.52 -13.81
C ARG A 118 9.19 -3.74 -15.31
N MET A 119 9.89 -4.79 -15.72
CA MET A 119 10.05 -5.14 -17.12
C MET A 119 8.70 -5.44 -17.77
N LEU A 120 7.91 -6.33 -17.19
CA LEU A 120 6.57 -6.66 -17.68
C LEU A 120 5.63 -5.46 -17.69
N SER A 121 5.71 -4.59 -16.69
CA SER A 121 4.92 -3.36 -16.62
C SER A 121 5.30 -2.39 -17.73
N LYS A 122 6.59 -2.29 -18.06
CA LYS A 122 7.08 -1.48 -19.18
C LYS A 122 6.59 -2.01 -20.53
N GLU A 123 6.68 -3.32 -20.74
CA GLU A 123 6.16 -3.98 -21.94
C GLU A 123 4.66 -3.79 -22.10
N ALA A 124 3.92 -3.80 -20.97
CA ALA A 124 2.49 -3.53 -20.95
C ALA A 124 2.12 -2.04 -21.08
N GLY A 125 3.09 -1.12 -21.16
CA GLY A 125 2.88 0.32 -21.29
C GLY A 125 2.30 0.97 -20.04
N LEU A 126 2.50 0.37 -18.85
CA LEU A 126 1.98 0.93 -17.59
C LEU A 126 2.84 2.12 -17.17
N PHE A 127 2.22 3.26 -16.88
CA PHE A 127 2.94 4.47 -16.46
C PHE A 127 3.69 4.32 -15.12
N THR A 128 3.38 3.27 -14.36
CA THR A 128 3.99 3.00 -13.05
C THR A 128 5.25 2.15 -13.11
N TRP A 129 5.72 1.77 -14.30
CA TRP A 129 6.82 0.80 -14.47
C TRP A 129 8.15 1.24 -13.84
N ASP A 130 8.48 2.51 -13.89
CA ASP A 130 9.73 3.10 -13.36
C ASP A 130 9.54 3.81 -12.02
N LYS A 131 8.31 3.80 -11.49
CA LYS A 131 7.99 4.49 -10.24
C LYS A 131 8.89 4.01 -9.09
N PRO A 132 9.56 4.93 -8.36
CA PRO A 132 10.35 4.55 -7.18
C PRO A 132 9.50 3.83 -6.14
N SER A 133 10.13 2.97 -5.35
CA SER A 133 9.43 2.33 -4.23
C SER A 133 9.07 3.36 -3.18
N TYR A 134 7.83 3.40 -2.80
CA TYR A 134 7.36 4.30 -1.76
C TYR A 134 6.68 3.50 -0.64
N ALA A 135 7.20 3.59 0.58
CA ALA A 135 6.58 3.00 1.75
C ALA A 135 5.61 4.00 2.39
N CYS A 136 4.68 3.54 3.22
CA CYS A 136 3.71 4.41 3.89
C CYS A 136 4.41 5.49 4.75
N LEU A 137 3.81 6.67 4.91
CA LEU A 137 4.36 7.81 5.65
C LEU A 137 4.83 7.46 7.06
N ALA A 138 4.15 6.54 7.73
CA ALA A 138 4.51 6.10 9.07
C ALA A 138 5.93 5.50 9.19
N THR A 139 6.55 5.07 8.08
CA THR A 139 7.94 4.56 8.09
C THR A 139 8.99 5.66 8.23
N ARG A 140 8.59 6.94 8.18
CA ARG A 140 9.44 8.10 8.40
C ARG A 140 9.62 8.42 9.86
N ILE A 141 8.75 7.87 10.71
CA ILE A 141 8.71 8.10 12.15
C ILE A 141 9.42 6.96 12.86
N PRO A 142 10.44 7.22 13.71
CA PRO A 142 11.18 6.18 14.42
C PRO A 142 10.28 5.29 15.27
N THR A 143 10.59 3.99 15.32
CA THR A 143 9.87 3.03 16.16
C THR A 143 9.84 3.49 17.61
N GLY A 144 8.67 3.41 18.25
CA GLY A 144 8.44 3.88 19.63
C GLY A 144 8.14 5.37 19.76
N MET A 145 8.32 6.16 18.69
CA MET A 145 7.83 7.53 18.65
C MET A 145 6.36 7.53 18.22
N LYS A 146 5.52 8.21 19.01
CA LYS A 146 4.08 8.30 18.75
C LYS A 146 3.79 8.97 17.41
N ILE A 147 2.93 8.33 16.64
CA ILE A 147 2.49 8.86 15.34
C ILE A 147 1.33 9.82 15.56
N THR A 148 1.44 11.04 15.05
CA THR A 148 0.37 12.04 15.05
C THR A 148 0.04 12.51 13.64
N GLY A 149 -1.16 13.05 13.45
CA GLY A 149 -1.59 13.61 12.18
C GLY A 149 -0.71 14.77 11.72
N GLU A 150 -0.27 15.62 12.67
CA GLU A 150 0.61 16.75 12.39
C GLU A 150 1.97 16.30 11.84
N LEU A 151 2.58 15.26 12.44
CA LEU A 151 3.84 14.70 11.95
C LEU A 151 3.70 14.12 10.54
N LEU A 152 2.64 13.35 10.29
CA LEU A 152 2.39 12.77 8.97
C LEU A 152 2.19 13.86 7.92
N HIS A 153 1.41 14.89 8.24
CA HIS A 153 1.18 16.02 7.34
C HIS A 153 2.47 16.81 7.07
N ALA A 154 3.28 17.08 8.09
CA ALA A 154 4.56 17.77 7.93
C ALA A 154 5.52 16.97 7.03
N ILE A 155 5.63 15.64 7.24
CA ILE A 155 6.44 14.75 6.41
C ILE A 155 5.96 14.80 4.96
N GLU A 156 4.67 14.61 4.71
CA GLU A 156 4.10 14.63 3.37
C GLU A 156 4.33 15.98 2.68
N SER A 157 4.13 17.09 3.40
CA SER A 157 4.36 18.43 2.87
C SER A 157 5.83 18.65 2.47
N CYS A 158 6.78 18.23 3.31
CA CYS A 158 8.20 18.29 3.00
C CYS A 158 8.57 17.40 1.79
N GLU A 159 8.04 16.16 1.72
CA GLU A 159 8.27 15.28 0.58
C GLU A 159 7.68 15.87 -0.71
N ASN A 160 6.51 16.50 -0.67
CA ASN A 160 5.90 17.17 -1.82
C ASN A 160 6.73 18.38 -2.33
N ILE A 161 7.32 19.15 -1.42
CA ILE A 161 8.25 20.24 -1.79
C ILE A 161 9.46 19.67 -2.53
N LEU A 162 10.07 18.64 -2.00
CA LEU A 162 11.24 18.00 -2.64
C LEU A 162 10.87 17.39 -4.01
N PHE A 163 9.70 16.77 -4.16
CA PHE A 163 9.21 16.31 -5.46
C PHE A 163 9.04 17.46 -6.44
N SER A 164 8.49 18.61 -6.00
CA SER A 164 8.34 19.79 -6.86
C SER A 164 9.68 20.39 -7.31
N MET A 165 10.74 20.17 -6.55
CA MET A 165 12.12 20.57 -6.89
C MET A 165 12.83 19.54 -7.81
N GLY A 166 12.16 18.44 -8.20
CA GLY A 166 12.69 17.43 -9.10
C GLY A 166 13.50 16.30 -8.42
N PHE A 167 13.53 16.25 -7.09
CA PHE A 167 14.14 15.12 -6.39
C PHE A 167 13.28 13.87 -6.48
N SER A 168 13.90 12.70 -6.49
CA SER A 168 13.23 11.40 -6.50
C SER A 168 13.97 10.42 -5.57
N ASP A 169 13.31 9.33 -5.20
CA ASP A 169 13.86 8.24 -4.38
C ASP A 169 14.45 8.68 -3.03
N PHE A 170 13.78 9.57 -2.35
CA PHE A 170 14.16 10.06 -1.01
C PHE A 170 13.08 9.73 0.03
N ARG A 171 13.40 9.99 1.30
CA ARG A 171 12.50 9.86 2.46
C ARG A 171 12.82 10.96 3.47
N VAL A 172 11.84 11.81 3.78
CA VAL A 172 11.96 12.78 4.89
C VAL A 172 11.64 12.05 6.20
N ARG A 173 12.59 12.05 7.13
CA ARG A 173 12.43 11.40 8.45
C ARG A 173 12.47 12.40 9.56
N VAL A 174 11.74 12.09 10.64
CA VAL A 174 11.75 12.84 11.91
C VAL A 174 12.91 12.37 12.77
#